data_4adb9f0c9552951581a6a14a94a1767b
#
_entry.id   4adb9f0c9552951581a6a14a94a1767b
#
_cell.length_a   1.000
_cell.length_b   1.000
_cell.length_c   1.000
_cell.angle_alpha   90.00
_cell.angle_beta   90.00
_cell.angle_gamma   90.00
#
_symmetry.space_group_name_H-M   'P 1'
#
loop_
_entity.id
_entity.type
_entity.pdbx_description
1 polymer ?
#
loop_
_entity_poly.entity_id
_entity_poly.type
_entity_poly.pdbx_seq_one_letter_code
_entity_poly.pdbx_strand_id
1 'polypeptide(L)'
;SLMGHVDIHELKARGPQNALEELRLKLYEDINKIGIGAQGLGGLTTVLDVKILDYPCHAASLPVAMIPNCAATRHIHFELDGNGPAVFNKPDLDLWPDIELPMDTIKRVNIEDLTKENLSQFKSGDTLLLSGKILTARDAAHKKIVEYKNAGKALPNGVELKDRFIYYVGPVDPVRDEAVGPAGPTTSTRMDKFTKDMMEIGIMGMIGKAERKQPTIDLIKEYKS
;
A
#
# COMPACT_ATOMS: atom_id res chain seq x y z
N SER A 1 -22.83 0.14 1.64
CA SER A 1 -22.06 1.23 1.03
C SER A 1 -22.71 2.56 1.39
N LEU A 2 -21.91 3.55 1.77
CA LEU A 2 -22.38 4.92 2.08
C LEU A 2 -23.15 5.57 0.92
N MET A 3 -23.02 5.03 -0.29
CA MET A 3 -23.65 5.53 -1.50
C MET A 3 -24.84 4.67 -1.98
N GLY A 4 -25.23 3.64 -1.24
CA GLY A 4 -26.40 2.82 -1.55
C GLY A 4 -26.32 2.03 -2.88
N HIS A 5 -25.16 1.99 -3.54
CA HIS A 5 -25.00 1.23 -4.77
C HIS A 5 -24.84 -0.26 -4.48
N VAL A 6 -25.40 -1.08 -5.33
CA VAL A 6 -25.13 -2.52 -5.34
C VAL A 6 -23.64 -2.80 -5.57
N ASP A 7 -23.17 -3.93 -5.11
CA ASP A 7 -21.81 -4.40 -5.37
C ASP A 7 -21.57 -4.55 -6.87
N ILE A 8 -20.33 -4.33 -7.32
CA ILE A 8 -19.99 -4.37 -8.76
C ILE A 8 -20.15 -5.77 -9.33
N HIS A 9 -19.90 -6.82 -8.55
CA HIS A 9 -20.06 -8.20 -9.00
C HIS A 9 -21.54 -8.58 -9.13
N GLU A 10 -22.38 -8.13 -8.17
CA GLU A 10 -23.82 -8.26 -8.26
C GLU A 10 -24.38 -7.51 -9.47
N LEU A 11 -23.92 -6.26 -9.69
CA LEU A 11 -24.30 -5.47 -10.86
C LEU A 11 -23.93 -6.18 -12.16
N LYS A 12 -22.74 -6.76 -12.22
CA LYS A 12 -22.28 -7.52 -13.39
C LYS A 12 -23.11 -8.77 -13.62
N ALA A 13 -23.50 -9.47 -12.57
CA ALA A 13 -24.31 -10.70 -12.65
C ALA A 13 -25.75 -10.43 -13.11
N ARG A 14 -26.40 -9.39 -12.59
CA ARG A 14 -27.78 -9.04 -12.95
C ARG A 14 -27.95 -8.17 -14.19
N GLY A 15 -26.87 -7.53 -14.61
CA GLY A 15 -26.87 -6.53 -15.68
C GLY A 15 -27.29 -5.13 -15.23
N PRO A 16 -26.92 -4.08 -16.00
CA PRO A 16 -27.29 -2.72 -15.71
C PRO A 16 -28.78 -2.47 -15.99
N GLN A 17 -29.43 -1.69 -15.13
CA GLN A 17 -30.84 -1.32 -15.23
C GLN A 17 -31.07 0.14 -15.67
N ASN A 18 -29.99 0.94 -15.73
CA ASN A 18 -30.03 2.34 -16.17
C ASN A 18 -28.67 2.76 -16.72
N ALA A 19 -28.63 3.92 -17.37
CA ALA A 19 -27.41 4.44 -18.01
C ALA A 19 -26.25 4.65 -17.02
N LEU A 20 -26.55 4.97 -15.77
CA LEU A 20 -25.52 5.18 -14.74
C LEU A 20 -24.84 3.88 -14.37
N GLU A 21 -25.59 2.80 -14.23
CA GLU A 21 -25.06 1.47 -13.97
C GLU A 21 -24.28 0.93 -15.18
N GLU A 22 -24.75 1.21 -16.39
CA GLU A 22 -24.03 0.88 -17.63
C GLU A 22 -22.66 1.59 -17.67
N LEU A 23 -22.63 2.89 -17.40
CA LEU A 23 -21.39 3.66 -17.31
C LEU A 23 -20.46 3.13 -16.21
N ARG A 24 -21.02 2.73 -15.09
CA ARG A 24 -20.28 2.16 -13.96
C ARG A 24 -19.56 0.88 -14.34
N LEU A 25 -20.25 -0.07 -15.02
CA LEU A 25 -19.65 -1.30 -15.55
C LEU A 25 -18.57 -1.01 -16.58
N LYS A 26 -18.89 -0.12 -17.53
CA LYS A 26 -17.94 0.27 -18.57
C LYS A 26 -16.65 0.83 -17.98
N LEU A 27 -16.73 1.75 -17.03
CA LEU A 27 -15.55 2.33 -16.38
C LEU A 27 -14.77 1.27 -15.58
N TYR A 28 -15.46 0.38 -14.87
CA TYR A 28 -14.82 -0.72 -14.16
C TYR A 28 -13.99 -1.61 -15.11
N GLU A 29 -14.55 -1.97 -16.25
CA GLU A 29 -13.88 -2.79 -17.24
C GLU A 29 -12.72 -2.04 -17.93
N ASP A 30 -12.95 -0.81 -18.36
CA ASP A 30 -11.95 -0.03 -19.09
C ASP A 30 -10.74 0.31 -18.20
N ILE A 31 -10.96 0.66 -16.93
CA ILE A 31 -9.86 0.92 -15.99
C ILE A 31 -9.05 -0.36 -15.73
N ASN A 32 -9.70 -1.50 -15.58
CA ASN A 32 -8.98 -2.76 -15.36
C ASN A 32 -8.20 -3.21 -16.61
N LYS A 33 -8.68 -2.93 -17.82
CA LYS A 33 -7.94 -3.19 -19.08
C LYS A 33 -6.63 -2.40 -19.20
N ILE A 34 -6.47 -1.31 -18.47
CA ILE A 34 -5.20 -0.53 -18.48
C ILE A 34 -4.03 -1.39 -17.98
N GLY A 35 -4.28 -2.36 -17.10
CA GLY A 35 -3.27 -3.34 -16.65
C GLY A 35 -2.17 -2.79 -15.75
N ILE A 36 -2.35 -1.59 -15.19
CA ILE A 36 -1.35 -0.99 -14.28
C ILE A 36 -1.38 -1.63 -12.89
N GLY A 37 -2.48 -2.30 -12.56
CA GLY A 37 -2.66 -3.02 -11.31
C GLY A 37 -2.78 -2.13 -10.08
N ALA A 38 -2.82 -2.77 -8.91
CA ALA A 38 -2.86 -2.07 -7.64
C ALA A 38 -1.62 -1.18 -7.47
N GLN A 39 -1.82 0.10 -7.20
CA GLN A 39 -0.76 1.08 -6.96
C GLN A 39 0.23 1.26 -8.12
N GLY A 40 -0.12 0.86 -9.34
CA GLY A 40 0.79 0.91 -10.49
C GLY A 40 1.88 -0.15 -10.47
N LEU A 41 1.75 -1.19 -9.66
CA LEU A 41 2.74 -2.26 -9.52
C LEU A 41 2.49 -3.44 -10.48
N GLY A 42 1.55 -3.31 -11.39
CA GLY A 42 1.13 -4.37 -12.30
C GLY A 42 0.05 -5.28 -11.70
N GLY A 43 -0.52 -6.12 -12.53
CA GLY A 43 -1.56 -7.08 -12.16
C GLY A 43 -2.89 -6.88 -12.90
N LEU A 44 -3.80 -7.81 -12.69
CA LEU A 44 -5.07 -7.86 -13.41
C LEU A 44 -6.13 -6.89 -12.85
N THR A 45 -5.98 -6.43 -11.60
CA THR A 45 -6.96 -5.59 -10.93
C THR A 45 -6.38 -4.22 -10.61
N THR A 46 -6.85 -3.22 -11.31
CA THR A 46 -6.49 -1.80 -11.07
C THR A 46 -7.51 -1.14 -10.16
N VAL A 47 -8.79 -1.42 -10.36
CA VAL A 47 -9.89 -0.89 -9.54
C VAL A 47 -10.79 -2.05 -9.07
N LEU A 48 -11.18 -2.01 -7.80
CA LEU A 48 -12.08 -3.01 -7.20
C LEU A 48 -13.55 -2.69 -7.42
N ASP A 49 -13.90 -1.43 -7.48
CA ASP A 49 -15.27 -0.96 -7.73
C ASP A 49 -15.25 0.48 -8.25
N VAL A 50 -16.30 0.85 -8.94
CA VAL A 50 -16.58 2.23 -9.38
C VAL A 50 -17.94 2.62 -8.83
N LYS A 51 -18.02 3.76 -8.15
CA LYS A 51 -19.26 4.35 -7.64
C LYS A 51 -19.51 5.65 -8.39
N ILE A 52 -20.70 5.85 -8.91
CA ILE A 52 -21.08 7.06 -9.64
C ILE A 52 -22.34 7.64 -9.03
N LEU A 53 -22.34 8.95 -8.83
CA LEU A 53 -23.51 9.73 -8.46
C LEU A 53 -23.72 10.80 -9.52
N ASP A 54 -24.95 11.05 -9.86
CA ASP A 54 -25.36 12.16 -10.70
C ASP A 54 -26.28 13.11 -9.91
N TYR A 55 -26.12 14.38 -10.18
CA TYR A 55 -26.95 15.43 -9.60
C TYR A 55 -27.31 16.46 -10.68
N PRO A 56 -28.52 17.02 -10.62
CA PRO A 56 -28.88 18.14 -11.48
C PRO A 56 -27.90 19.31 -11.31
N CYS A 57 -27.44 19.85 -12.40
CA CYS A 57 -26.55 21.01 -12.40
C CYS A 57 -27.11 22.11 -13.34
N HIS A 58 -26.52 23.30 -13.26
CA HIS A 58 -26.86 24.39 -14.13
C HIS A 58 -26.51 24.07 -15.59
N ALA A 59 -27.39 24.36 -16.56
CA ALA A 59 -27.22 23.99 -17.96
C ALA A 59 -25.95 24.55 -18.63
N ALA A 60 -25.34 25.60 -18.09
CA ALA A 60 -24.11 26.20 -18.60
C ALA A 60 -22.83 25.54 -18.03
N SER A 61 -22.95 24.53 -17.21
CA SER A 61 -21.79 23.85 -16.59
C SER A 61 -22.00 22.34 -16.56
N LEU A 62 -20.91 21.60 -16.71
CA LEU A 62 -20.88 20.13 -16.57
C LEU A 62 -19.77 19.76 -15.57
N PRO A 63 -19.98 19.99 -14.27
CA PRO A 63 -18.98 19.69 -13.26
C PRO A 63 -18.82 18.17 -13.13
N VAL A 64 -17.57 17.70 -13.15
CA VAL A 64 -17.20 16.31 -12.88
C VAL A 64 -16.17 16.28 -11.76
N ALA A 65 -16.40 15.44 -10.78
CA ALA A 65 -15.45 15.23 -9.70
C ALA A 65 -15.11 13.74 -9.60
N MET A 66 -13.85 13.41 -9.33
CA MET A 66 -13.39 12.07 -9.12
C MET A 66 -12.67 11.96 -7.77
N ILE A 67 -13.01 10.94 -7.00
CA ILE A 67 -12.38 10.63 -5.72
C ILE A 67 -11.76 9.23 -5.83
N PRO A 68 -10.46 9.12 -6.18
CA PRO A 68 -9.78 7.85 -6.11
C PRO A 68 -9.59 7.45 -4.65
N ASN A 69 -10.02 6.24 -4.31
CA ASN A 69 -9.93 5.71 -2.96
C ASN A 69 -9.06 4.45 -2.93
N CYS A 70 -8.32 4.26 -1.85
CA CYS A 70 -7.45 3.10 -1.69
C CYS A 70 -8.27 1.83 -1.42
N ALA A 71 -7.82 0.69 -1.97
CA ALA A 71 -8.35 -0.64 -1.64
C ALA A 71 -8.24 -1.00 -0.14
N ALA A 72 -7.40 -0.28 0.61
CA ALA A 72 -7.35 -0.38 2.07
C ALA A 72 -8.60 0.14 2.76
N THR A 73 -9.45 0.92 2.08
CA THR A 73 -10.78 1.27 2.58
C THR A 73 -11.68 0.07 2.41
N ARG A 74 -11.89 -0.63 3.50
CA ARG A 74 -12.63 -1.90 3.51
C ARG A 74 -14.06 -1.67 3.93
N HIS A 75 -14.98 -2.40 3.32
CA HIS A 75 -16.38 -2.45 3.70
C HIS A 75 -16.71 -3.84 4.18
N ILE A 76 -17.50 -3.91 5.24
CA ILE A 76 -18.09 -5.14 5.71
C ILE A 76 -19.59 -4.91 5.89
N HIS A 77 -20.39 -5.84 5.42
CA HIS A 77 -21.82 -5.85 5.62
C HIS A 77 -22.15 -6.81 6.76
N PHE A 78 -22.96 -6.36 7.68
CA PHE A 78 -23.45 -7.19 8.77
C PHE A 78 -24.84 -6.73 9.16
N GLU A 79 -25.61 -7.61 9.74
CA GLU A 79 -26.94 -7.35 10.23
C GLU A 79 -26.98 -7.49 11.76
N LEU A 80 -27.67 -6.58 12.41
CA LEU A 80 -27.94 -6.62 13.84
C LEU A 80 -29.42 -6.93 14.02
N ASP A 81 -29.74 -8.16 14.35
CA ASP A 81 -31.10 -8.64 14.56
C ASP A 81 -31.54 -8.61 16.03
N GLY A 82 -30.67 -8.17 16.94
CA GLY A 82 -30.93 -8.11 18.37
C GLY A 82 -30.74 -9.42 19.13
N ASN A 83 -30.37 -10.51 18.46
CA ASN A 83 -30.25 -11.85 19.06
C ASN A 83 -28.81 -12.22 19.46
N GLY A 84 -27.88 -11.28 19.44
CA GLY A 84 -26.48 -11.53 19.80
C GLY A 84 -25.49 -10.59 19.13
N PRO A 85 -24.18 -10.89 19.19
CA PRO A 85 -23.17 -10.13 18.48
C PRO A 85 -23.30 -10.32 16.97
N ALA A 86 -22.88 -9.31 16.20
CA ALA A 86 -22.85 -9.40 14.75
C ALA A 86 -22.03 -10.60 14.27
N VAL A 87 -22.57 -11.32 13.30
CA VAL A 87 -21.89 -12.45 12.66
C VAL A 87 -21.26 -11.95 11.36
N PHE A 88 -19.98 -12.22 11.18
CA PHE A 88 -19.22 -11.88 9.99
C PHE A 88 -18.87 -13.15 9.21
N ASN A 89 -19.08 -13.09 7.91
CA ASN A 89 -18.58 -14.15 7.04
C ASN A 89 -17.04 -14.11 7.02
N LYS A 90 -16.42 -15.28 7.18
CA LYS A 90 -14.98 -15.37 6.99
C LYS A 90 -14.64 -15.10 5.52
N PRO A 91 -13.50 -14.45 5.22
CA PRO A 91 -13.06 -14.28 3.85
C PRO A 91 -12.83 -15.65 3.21
N ASP A 92 -13.29 -15.80 1.98
CA ASP A 92 -13.00 -16.96 1.17
C ASP A 92 -11.58 -16.84 0.61
N LEU A 93 -10.65 -17.59 1.17
CA LEU A 93 -9.24 -17.54 0.80
C LEU A 93 -8.95 -18.31 -0.49
N ASP A 94 -9.84 -19.17 -0.93
CA ASP A 94 -9.71 -19.93 -2.18
C ASP A 94 -9.90 -19.02 -3.40
N LEU A 95 -10.49 -17.84 -3.21
CA LEU A 95 -10.58 -16.80 -4.25
C LEU A 95 -9.26 -16.07 -4.51
N TRP A 96 -8.26 -16.27 -3.66
CA TRP A 96 -6.97 -15.61 -3.84
C TRP A 96 -6.12 -16.43 -4.82
N PRO A 97 -5.68 -15.81 -5.93
CA PRO A 97 -4.90 -16.55 -6.91
C PRO A 97 -3.55 -16.96 -6.33
N ASP A 98 -3.14 -18.17 -6.62
CA ASP A 98 -1.76 -18.59 -6.45
C ASP A 98 -0.91 -17.89 -7.51
N ILE A 99 0.05 -17.10 -7.07
CA ILE A 99 0.95 -16.34 -7.95
C ILE A 99 2.27 -17.07 -8.01
N GLU A 100 2.59 -17.62 -9.18
CA GLU A 100 3.92 -18.13 -9.45
C GLU A 100 4.87 -16.96 -9.74
N LEU A 101 5.86 -16.78 -8.89
CA LEU A 101 6.92 -15.81 -9.13
C LEU A 101 8.01 -16.43 -10.01
N PRO A 102 8.57 -15.67 -10.99
CA PRO A 102 9.66 -16.16 -11.84
C PRO A 102 10.98 -16.24 -11.03
N MET A 103 11.05 -17.22 -10.13
CA MET A 103 12.10 -17.35 -9.11
C MET A 103 13.51 -17.45 -9.71
N ASP A 104 13.63 -17.87 -10.96
CA ASP A 104 14.93 -18.04 -11.64
C ASP A 104 15.58 -16.71 -12.02
N THR A 105 14.79 -15.64 -12.15
CA THR A 105 15.26 -14.31 -12.55
C THR A 105 15.38 -13.32 -11.39
N ILE A 106 14.88 -13.69 -10.21
CA ILE A 106 14.85 -12.83 -9.03
C ILE A 106 16.10 -13.06 -8.19
N LYS A 107 16.83 -11.98 -7.90
CA LYS A 107 17.98 -12.02 -7.00
C LYS A 107 17.50 -12.18 -5.55
N ARG A 108 17.93 -13.25 -4.89
CA ARG A 108 17.65 -13.46 -3.45
C ARG A 108 18.69 -12.69 -2.63
N VAL A 109 18.21 -11.90 -1.69
CA VAL A 109 19.05 -11.04 -0.86
C VAL A 109 18.60 -11.14 0.59
N ASN A 110 19.53 -11.57 1.46
CA ASN A 110 19.32 -11.43 2.89
C ASN A 110 19.78 -10.03 3.32
N ILE A 111 18.87 -9.22 3.83
CA ILE A 111 19.17 -7.84 4.23
C ILE A 111 20.11 -7.75 5.44
N GLU A 112 20.23 -8.81 6.23
CA GLU A 112 21.16 -8.85 7.36
C GLU A 112 22.63 -9.00 6.93
N ASP A 113 22.87 -9.43 5.68
CA ASP A 113 24.21 -9.54 5.07
C ASP A 113 24.62 -8.27 4.29
N LEU A 114 23.72 -7.28 4.22
CA LEU A 114 23.97 -6.04 3.49
C LEU A 114 24.75 -5.07 4.35
N THR A 115 25.69 -4.40 3.68
CA THR A 115 26.46 -3.26 4.21
C THR A 115 26.34 -2.10 3.24
N LYS A 116 26.69 -0.89 3.68
CA LYS A 116 26.69 0.29 2.78
C LYS A 116 27.60 0.11 1.56
N GLU A 117 28.68 -0.65 1.72
CA GLU A 117 29.64 -0.91 0.65
C GLU A 117 29.05 -1.83 -0.42
N ASN A 118 28.29 -2.86 -0.01
CA ASN A 118 27.76 -3.82 -0.98
C ASN A 118 26.37 -3.46 -1.53
N LEU A 119 25.71 -2.41 -1.00
CA LEU A 119 24.46 -1.90 -1.59
C LEU A 119 24.63 -1.45 -3.04
N SER A 120 25.81 -0.94 -3.41
CA SER A 120 26.12 -0.47 -4.78
C SER A 120 26.10 -1.57 -5.86
N GLN A 121 26.02 -2.84 -5.46
CA GLN A 121 25.85 -3.95 -6.41
C GLN A 121 24.47 -3.97 -7.08
N PHE A 122 23.47 -3.34 -6.46
CA PHE A 122 22.12 -3.28 -7.00
C PHE A 122 21.94 -2.06 -7.87
N LYS A 123 21.13 -2.21 -8.92
CA LYS A 123 20.85 -1.16 -9.89
C LYS A 123 19.35 -0.88 -9.94
N SER A 124 19.00 0.33 -10.33
CA SER A 124 17.61 0.66 -10.63
C SER A 124 17.05 -0.29 -11.68
N GLY A 125 15.88 -0.87 -11.39
CA GLY A 125 15.24 -1.90 -12.21
C GLY A 125 15.55 -3.34 -11.79
N ASP A 126 16.47 -3.58 -10.86
CA ASP A 126 16.66 -4.92 -10.29
C ASP A 126 15.42 -5.37 -9.51
N THR A 127 14.99 -6.61 -9.72
CA THR A 127 13.97 -7.26 -8.91
C THR A 127 14.65 -8.11 -7.84
N LEU A 128 14.34 -7.82 -6.57
CA LEU A 128 14.97 -8.46 -5.43
C LEU A 128 13.93 -9.20 -4.58
N LEU A 129 14.25 -10.41 -4.15
CA LEU A 129 13.52 -11.11 -3.11
C LEU A 129 14.27 -10.92 -1.79
N LEU A 130 13.74 -10.07 -0.93
CA LEU A 130 14.37 -9.72 0.34
C LEU A 130 13.94 -10.69 1.44
N SER A 131 14.91 -11.15 2.22
CA SER A 131 14.70 -11.91 3.46
C SER A 131 15.47 -11.27 4.60
N GLY A 132 15.08 -11.60 5.85
CA GLY A 132 15.71 -11.06 7.06
C GLY A 132 14.79 -10.17 7.87
N LYS A 133 15.33 -9.56 8.92
CA LYS A 133 14.58 -8.73 9.88
C LYS A 133 14.45 -7.29 9.37
N ILE A 134 13.24 -6.89 9.07
CA ILE A 134 12.92 -5.54 8.61
C ILE A 134 12.06 -4.80 9.64
N LEU A 135 12.31 -3.52 9.80
CA LEU A 135 11.48 -2.65 10.65
C LEU A 135 10.32 -2.09 9.84
N THR A 136 9.15 -2.03 10.43
CA THR A 136 7.99 -1.39 9.81
C THR A 136 7.71 -0.04 10.48
N ALA A 137 7.63 1.03 9.71
CA ALA A 137 7.34 2.35 10.25
C ALA A 137 6.69 3.26 9.21
N ARG A 138 5.71 4.05 9.67
CA ARG A 138 5.08 5.12 8.88
C ARG A 138 5.13 6.43 9.65
N ASP A 139 4.29 7.40 9.26
CA ASP A 139 4.32 8.79 9.75
C ASP A 139 4.43 8.92 11.28
N ALA A 140 3.55 8.23 12.01
CA ALA A 140 3.50 8.33 13.47
C ALA A 140 4.76 7.76 14.13
N ALA A 141 5.28 6.64 13.63
CA ALA A 141 6.50 6.03 14.14
C ALA A 141 7.72 6.92 13.85
N HIS A 142 7.85 7.45 12.62
CA HIS A 142 8.91 8.36 12.27
C HIS A 142 8.91 9.62 13.15
N LYS A 143 7.74 10.23 13.33
CA LYS A 143 7.59 11.38 14.23
C LYS A 143 8.10 11.06 15.64
N LYS A 144 7.66 9.92 16.18
CA LYS A 144 8.08 9.50 17.52
C LYS A 144 9.58 9.21 17.62
N ILE A 145 10.17 8.57 16.60
CA ILE A 145 11.61 8.33 16.54
C ILE A 145 12.38 9.67 16.60
N VAL A 146 11.97 10.66 15.82
CA VAL A 146 12.60 12.00 15.82
C VAL A 146 12.44 12.69 17.16
N GLU A 147 11.29 12.59 17.82
CA GLU A 147 11.07 13.13 19.17
C GLU A 147 12.04 12.50 20.19
N TYR A 148 12.24 11.17 20.15
CA TYR A 148 13.20 10.48 21.00
C TYR A 148 14.65 10.89 20.71
N LYS A 149 15.03 10.96 19.43
CA LYS A 149 16.35 11.46 19.00
C LYS A 149 16.64 12.84 19.57
N ASN A 150 15.70 13.77 19.37
CA ASN A 150 15.86 15.16 19.82
C ASN A 150 15.90 15.30 21.36
N ALA A 151 15.24 14.38 22.05
CA ALA A 151 15.27 14.32 23.52
C ALA A 151 16.49 13.56 24.06
N GLY A 152 17.36 13.03 23.21
CA GLY A 152 18.51 12.20 23.63
C GLY A 152 18.11 10.90 24.34
N LYS A 153 16.91 10.39 24.06
CA LYS A 153 16.36 9.19 24.70
C LYS A 153 16.50 7.96 23.80
N ALA A 154 16.76 6.81 24.41
CA ALA A 154 16.70 5.54 23.71
C ALA A 154 15.26 5.23 23.24
N LEU A 155 15.14 4.53 22.13
CA LEU A 155 13.84 4.06 21.66
C LEU A 155 13.23 3.02 22.60
N PRO A 156 11.89 2.92 22.69
CA PRO A 156 11.22 1.93 23.51
C PRO A 156 11.61 0.50 23.10
N ASN A 157 11.56 -0.42 24.06
CA ASN A 157 11.78 -1.85 23.85
C ASN A 157 13.17 -2.20 23.27
N GLY A 158 14.18 -1.34 23.44
CA GLY A 158 15.54 -1.60 22.94
C GLY A 158 15.65 -1.66 21.41
N VAL A 159 14.73 -1.02 20.69
CA VAL A 159 14.80 -0.96 19.23
C VAL A 159 15.99 -0.11 18.79
N GLU A 160 16.87 -0.72 18.00
CA GLU A 160 18.01 -0.08 17.36
C GLU A 160 17.71 0.12 15.87
N LEU A 161 18.02 1.30 15.36
CA LEU A 161 17.76 1.68 13.96
C LEU A 161 19.01 1.64 13.09
N LYS A 162 20.19 1.71 13.72
CA LYS A 162 21.46 1.71 13.00
C LYS A 162 21.62 0.43 12.19
N ASP A 163 22.07 0.58 10.96
CA ASP A 163 22.31 -0.49 9.99
C ASP A 163 21.07 -1.36 9.68
N ARG A 164 19.87 -0.77 9.84
CA ARG A 164 18.60 -1.46 9.59
C ARG A 164 17.89 -0.88 8.37
N PHE A 165 16.99 -1.71 7.80
CA PHE A 165 16.04 -1.29 6.78
C PHE A 165 14.70 -0.95 7.40
N ILE A 166 14.04 0.08 6.86
CA ILE A 166 12.67 0.44 7.22
C ILE A 166 11.75 0.23 6.03
N TYR A 167 10.72 -0.58 6.22
CA TYR A 167 9.63 -0.73 5.28
C TYR A 167 8.48 0.20 5.67
N TYR A 168 8.12 1.08 4.75
CA TYR A 168 7.04 2.06 4.96
C TYR A 168 5.67 1.40 4.83
N VAL A 169 5.30 0.61 5.80
CA VAL A 169 4.09 -0.19 5.81
C VAL A 169 3.43 -0.20 7.18
N GLY A 170 2.12 -0.44 7.18
CA GLY A 170 1.38 -0.88 8.35
C GLY A 170 0.80 -2.24 8.02
N PRO A 171 1.48 -3.32 8.38
CA PRO A 171 1.02 -4.67 8.09
C PRO A 171 -0.29 -4.98 8.82
N VAL A 172 -1.05 -5.91 8.25
CA VAL A 172 -2.25 -6.48 8.86
C VAL A 172 -1.88 -7.80 9.51
N ASP A 173 -2.65 -8.23 10.50
CA ASP A 173 -2.47 -9.53 11.12
C ASP A 173 -2.65 -10.66 10.09
N PRO A 174 -1.88 -11.74 10.19
CA PRO A 174 -2.00 -12.88 9.28
C PRO A 174 -3.34 -13.60 9.48
N VAL A 175 -3.83 -14.20 8.41
CA VAL A 175 -5.08 -14.99 8.40
C VAL A 175 -4.80 -16.49 8.36
N ARG A 176 -3.62 -16.86 7.89
CA ARG A 176 -3.08 -18.22 7.80
C ARG A 176 -1.75 -18.30 8.57
N ASP A 177 -0.91 -19.23 8.22
CA ASP A 177 0.43 -19.43 8.81
C ASP A 177 1.48 -18.44 8.24
N GLU A 178 1.06 -17.32 7.70
CA GLU A 178 1.98 -16.28 7.25
C GLU A 178 2.66 -15.58 8.44
N ALA A 179 3.90 -15.16 8.27
CA ALA A 179 4.61 -14.38 9.27
C ALA A 179 3.97 -13.01 9.52
N VAL A 180 3.26 -12.48 8.51
CA VAL A 180 2.54 -11.21 8.52
C VAL A 180 1.45 -11.26 7.46
N GLY A 181 0.32 -10.62 7.69
CA GLY A 181 -0.75 -10.48 6.71
C GLY A 181 -0.43 -9.47 5.61
N PRO A 182 -1.41 -9.06 4.81
CA PRO A 182 -1.22 -8.12 3.72
C PRO A 182 -0.42 -6.88 4.11
N ALA A 183 0.65 -6.62 3.38
CA ALA A 183 1.62 -5.57 3.67
C ALA A 183 2.02 -4.82 2.38
N GLY A 184 1.28 -3.77 2.04
CA GLY A 184 1.57 -2.92 0.89
C GLY A 184 2.33 -1.64 1.29
N PRO A 185 3.31 -1.19 0.48
CA PRO A 185 4.10 -0.01 0.79
C PRO A 185 3.26 1.27 0.73
N THR A 186 3.49 2.20 1.66
CA THR A 186 2.95 3.55 1.57
C THR A 186 3.85 4.47 0.74
N THR A 187 3.31 5.62 0.33
CA THR A 187 4.04 6.62 -0.46
C THR A 187 5.24 7.18 0.31
N SER A 188 6.43 7.03 -0.28
CA SER A 188 7.70 7.41 0.33
C SER A 188 7.82 8.91 0.64
N THR A 189 7.28 9.78 -0.24
CA THR A 189 7.34 11.24 -0.07
C THR A 189 6.72 11.75 1.23
N ARG A 190 5.83 10.99 1.85
CA ARG A 190 5.28 11.32 3.17
C ARG A 190 6.36 11.29 4.26
N MET A 191 7.40 10.47 4.07
CA MET A 191 8.51 10.31 5.01
C MET A 191 9.68 11.24 4.71
N ASP A 192 9.67 12.00 3.60
CA ASP A 192 10.78 12.87 3.19
C ASP A 192 11.23 13.84 4.28
N LYS A 193 10.29 14.41 5.01
CA LYS A 193 10.55 15.34 6.11
C LYS A 193 11.31 14.72 7.30
N PHE A 194 11.33 13.41 7.40
CA PHE A 194 12.03 12.68 8.47
C PHE A 194 13.31 12.00 7.98
N THR A 195 13.53 11.96 6.65
CA THR A 195 14.59 11.13 6.05
C THR A 195 15.98 11.54 6.55
N LYS A 196 16.26 12.83 6.70
CA LYS A 196 17.53 13.31 7.25
C LYS A 196 17.79 12.73 8.64
N ASP A 197 16.82 12.85 9.54
CA ASP A 197 16.94 12.32 10.90
C ASP A 197 17.18 10.81 10.93
N MET A 198 16.49 10.07 10.06
CA MET A 198 16.65 8.61 9.96
C MET A 198 18.05 8.25 9.48
N MET A 199 18.59 8.97 8.50
CA MET A 199 19.96 8.74 8.00
C MET A 199 21.02 9.12 9.02
N GLU A 200 20.82 10.20 9.78
CA GLU A 200 21.70 10.59 10.88
C GLU A 200 21.73 9.55 12.02
N ILE A 201 20.63 8.87 12.26
CA ILE A 201 20.55 7.72 13.18
C ILE A 201 21.29 6.50 12.63
N GLY A 202 21.47 6.42 11.31
CA GLY A 202 22.19 5.34 10.65
C GLY A 202 21.33 4.30 9.96
N ILE A 203 20.09 4.64 9.59
CA ILE A 203 19.28 3.76 8.74
C ILE A 203 20.02 3.49 7.44
N MET A 204 20.06 2.21 7.04
CA MET A 204 20.79 1.76 5.87
C MET A 204 19.95 1.84 4.59
N GLY A 205 18.64 1.59 4.69
CA GLY A 205 17.77 1.65 3.51
C GLY A 205 16.29 1.80 3.87
N MET A 206 15.53 2.25 2.90
CA MET A 206 14.11 2.55 3.02
C MET A 206 13.33 1.91 1.87
N ILE A 207 12.30 1.17 2.20
CA ILE A 207 11.43 0.50 1.22
C ILE A 207 10.05 1.17 1.24
N GLY A 208 9.66 1.70 0.11
CA GLY A 208 8.38 2.39 -0.07
C GLY A 208 8.00 2.43 -1.54
N LYS A 209 7.03 3.25 -1.90
CA LYS A 209 6.60 3.46 -3.28
C LYS A 209 6.58 4.93 -3.68
N ALA A 210 6.44 5.18 -4.99
CA ALA A 210 6.47 6.48 -5.63
C ALA A 210 7.83 7.21 -5.53
N GLU A 211 7.97 8.23 -6.33
CA GLU A 211 9.19 9.03 -6.41
C GLU A 211 9.47 9.79 -5.12
N ARG A 212 10.73 10.07 -4.86
CA ARG A 212 11.19 10.93 -3.78
C ARG A 212 11.46 12.34 -4.31
N LYS A 213 11.33 13.35 -3.45
CA LYS A 213 11.69 14.72 -3.80
C LYS A 213 13.21 14.88 -3.93
N GLN A 214 13.66 15.80 -4.80
CA GLN A 214 15.07 16.02 -5.08
C GLN A 214 15.93 16.19 -3.83
N PRO A 215 15.55 16.99 -2.80
CA PRO A 215 16.36 17.11 -1.58
C PRO A 215 16.58 15.77 -0.85
N THR A 216 15.60 14.87 -0.92
CA THR A 216 15.72 13.54 -0.33
C THR A 216 16.65 12.65 -1.15
N ILE A 217 16.59 12.74 -2.48
CA ILE A 217 17.51 12.02 -3.37
C ILE A 217 18.96 12.45 -3.10
N ASP A 218 19.20 13.74 -2.89
CA ASP A 218 20.52 14.27 -2.59
C ASP A 218 21.05 13.76 -1.24
N LEU A 219 20.17 13.70 -0.20
CA LEU A 219 20.50 13.08 1.08
C LEU A 219 20.84 11.59 0.93
N ILE A 220 20.07 10.83 0.13
CA ILE A 220 20.33 9.40 -0.13
C ILE A 220 21.74 9.21 -0.70
N LYS A 221 22.14 10.08 -1.66
CA LYS A 221 23.49 10.05 -2.23
C LYS A 221 24.56 10.39 -1.19
N GLU A 222 24.34 11.42 -0.38
CA GLU A 222 25.28 11.88 0.65
C GLU A 222 25.54 10.78 1.69
N TYR A 223 24.48 10.15 2.18
CA TYR A 223 24.56 9.13 3.24
C TYR A 223 24.83 7.72 2.69
N LYS A 224 24.82 7.53 1.37
CA LYS A 224 24.99 6.23 0.69
C LYS A 224 24.00 5.18 1.23
N SER A 225 22.71 5.57 1.28
CA SER A 225 21.63 4.76 1.84
C SER A 225 20.71 4.22 0.73
#